data_4c7ad2ade7765b11449b8b9ccf429ab8
#
_entry.id   4c7ad2ade7765b11449b8b9ccf429ab8
#
_cell.length_a   1.000
_cell.length_b   1.000
_cell.length_c   1.000
_cell.angle_alpha   90.00
_cell.angle_beta   90.00
_cell.angle_gamma   90.00
#
_symmetry.space_group_name_H-M   'P 1'
#
loop_
_entity.id
_entity.type
_entity.pdbx_description
1 polymer ?
#
loop_
_entity_poly.entity_id
_entity_poly.type
_entity_poly.pdbx_seq_one_letter_code
_entity_poly.pdbx_strand_id
1 'polypeptide(L)'
;MRNMLKKEFLLMFRTSKWIILAWGVFQVLIPVVLVRETANLIQDQATLNRLFVQMLVFYPMMTIPVVCVLVFTGGVNEERRQGILMVLLANGVKQEQIWRGKLIASLIVSEGISLLAEGVPLFLLRMINGFWLSFSLKEAILLLFLVPFVAMAISGVLCLILWGFQHGQLFATMIPYLLFFGCCFTSVFKVNLIEKVSLLLGLGIFSAGVIVVIISERLVALFSNEHIVNLGRS
;
A
#
# COMPACT_ATOMS: atom_id res chain seq x y z
N MET A 1 7.48 -21.63 -4.82
CA MET A 1 7.18 -20.20 -4.72
C MET A 1 6.56 -19.59 -6.00
N ARG A 2 7.19 -19.71 -7.19
CA ARG A 2 6.68 -19.16 -8.46
C ARG A 2 5.25 -19.61 -8.82
N ASN A 3 4.93 -20.91 -8.69
CA ASN A 3 3.58 -21.44 -8.96
C ASN A 3 2.54 -20.94 -7.95
N MET A 4 2.94 -20.77 -6.69
CA MET A 4 2.09 -20.20 -5.65
C MET A 4 1.75 -18.75 -5.93
N LEU A 5 2.74 -17.91 -6.25
CA LEU A 5 2.50 -16.52 -6.63
C LEU A 5 1.57 -16.40 -7.84
N LYS A 6 1.79 -17.21 -8.89
CA LYS A 6 0.90 -17.22 -10.07
C LYS A 6 -0.55 -17.56 -9.70
N LYS A 7 -0.75 -18.56 -8.83
CA LYS A 7 -2.07 -18.93 -8.30
C LYS A 7 -2.69 -17.75 -7.53
N GLU A 8 -1.94 -17.13 -6.64
CA GLU A 8 -2.42 -15.99 -5.82
C GLU A 8 -2.83 -14.81 -6.71
N PHE A 9 -2.03 -14.46 -7.72
CA PHE A 9 -2.41 -13.43 -8.68
C PHE A 9 -3.72 -13.73 -9.41
N LEU A 10 -3.88 -14.95 -9.93
CA LEU A 10 -5.10 -15.34 -10.62
C LEU A 10 -6.32 -15.31 -9.69
N LEU A 11 -6.17 -15.77 -8.45
CA LEU A 11 -7.23 -15.71 -7.45
C LEU A 11 -7.63 -14.27 -7.14
N MET A 12 -6.66 -13.40 -6.90
CA MET A 12 -6.90 -11.99 -6.60
C MET A 12 -7.62 -11.26 -7.74
N PHE A 13 -7.18 -11.46 -8.98
CA PHE A 13 -7.87 -10.88 -10.13
C PHE A 13 -9.30 -11.43 -10.28
N ARG A 14 -9.53 -12.69 -9.95
CA ARG A 14 -10.88 -13.27 -10.02
C ARG A 14 -11.80 -12.73 -8.93
N THR A 15 -11.31 -12.60 -7.69
CA THR A 15 -12.14 -12.22 -6.52
C THR A 15 -12.26 -10.72 -6.34
N SER A 16 -11.21 -9.96 -6.63
CA SER A 16 -11.13 -8.53 -6.32
C SER A 16 -11.05 -7.61 -7.54
N LYS A 17 -11.26 -8.15 -8.77
CA LYS A 17 -11.11 -7.37 -10.02
C LYS A 17 -11.91 -6.05 -10.03
N TRP A 18 -13.14 -6.09 -9.55
CA TRP A 18 -14.00 -4.90 -9.52
C TRP A 18 -13.56 -3.88 -8.48
N ILE A 19 -13.09 -4.36 -7.32
CA ILE A 19 -12.53 -3.50 -6.27
C ILE A 19 -11.24 -2.85 -6.75
N ILE A 20 -10.35 -3.64 -7.35
CA ILE A 20 -9.09 -3.16 -7.92
C ILE A 20 -9.36 -2.12 -9.01
N LEU A 21 -10.29 -2.41 -9.92
CA LEU A 21 -10.64 -1.50 -11.02
C LEU A 21 -11.30 -0.22 -10.50
N ALA A 22 -12.31 -0.32 -9.65
CA ALA A 22 -13.00 0.85 -9.10
C ALA A 22 -12.05 1.73 -8.27
N TRP A 23 -11.23 1.12 -7.42
CA TRP A 23 -10.25 1.83 -6.61
C TRP A 23 -9.13 2.43 -7.45
N GLY A 24 -8.63 1.69 -8.45
CA GLY A 24 -7.63 2.20 -9.39
C GLY A 24 -8.13 3.41 -10.18
N VAL A 25 -9.36 3.35 -10.71
CA VAL A 25 -9.98 4.49 -11.40
C VAL A 25 -10.14 5.69 -10.46
N PHE A 26 -10.64 5.47 -9.25
CA PHE A 26 -10.81 6.52 -8.24
C PHE A 26 -9.48 7.17 -7.86
N GLN A 27 -8.44 6.38 -7.62
CA GLN A 27 -7.11 6.85 -7.27
C GLN A 27 -6.41 7.60 -8.41
N VAL A 28 -6.73 7.33 -9.66
CA VAL A 28 -6.21 8.07 -10.80
C VAL A 28 -7.01 9.35 -11.06
N LEU A 29 -8.35 9.29 -10.99
CA LEU A 29 -9.21 10.43 -11.30
C LEU A 29 -9.05 11.59 -10.30
N ILE A 30 -8.99 11.29 -9.00
CA ILE A 30 -8.87 12.34 -7.98
C ILE A 30 -7.61 13.18 -8.16
N PRO A 31 -6.40 12.59 -8.29
CA PRO A 31 -5.21 13.38 -8.57
C PRO A 31 -5.30 14.19 -9.85
N VAL A 32 -5.85 13.63 -10.92
CA VAL A 32 -6.01 14.35 -12.19
C VAL A 32 -6.84 15.62 -12.01
N VAL A 33 -7.98 15.53 -11.31
CA VAL A 33 -8.84 16.68 -11.04
C VAL A 33 -8.13 17.68 -10.12
N LEU A 34 -7.56 17.21 -9.01
CA LEU A 34 -6.86 18.08 -8.06
C LEU A 34 -5.67 18.81 -8.72
N VAL A 35 -4.91 18.09 -9.51
CA VAL A 35 -3.76 18.63 -10.24
C VAL A 35 -4.19 19.70 -11.22
N ARG A 36 -5.25 19.47 -12.00
CA ARG A 36 -5.79 20.44 -12.96
C ARG A 36 -6.24 21.71 -12.27
N GLU A 37 -7.04 21.58 -11.21
CA GLU A 37 -7.54 22.75 -10.47
C GLU A 37 -6.40 23.51 -9.77
N THR A 38 -5.45 22.78 -9.17
CA THR A 38 -4.31 23.41 -8.49
C THR A 38 -3.38 24.13 -9.47
N ALA A 39 -3.12 23.55 -10.64
CA ALA A 39 -2.29 24.16 -11.68
C ALA A 39 -2.91 25.44 -12.26
N ASN A 40 -4.24 25.51 -12.31
CA ASN A 40 -4.96 26.70 -12.75
C ASN A 40 -4.93 27.84 -11.71
N LEU A 41 -4.90 27.49 -10.43
CA LEU A 41 -4.93 28.46 -9.32
C LEU A 41 -3.55 28.99 -8.93
N ILE A 42 -2.50 28.19 -9.09
CA ILE A 42 -1.15 28.52 -8.63
C ILE A 42 -0.26 28.81 -9.85
N GLN A 43 0.12 30.08 -10.00
CA GLN A 43 1.05 30.51 -11.06
C GLN A 43 2.52 30.33 -10.67
N ASP A 44 2.82 30.22 -9.39
CA ASP A 44 4.19 30.04 -8.91
C ASP A 44 4.64 28.58 -9.04
N GLN A 45 5.62 28.36 -9.91
CA GLN A 45 6.17 27.04 -10.21
C GLN A 45 6.84 26.38 -9.01
N ALA A 46 7.44 27.13 -8.10
CA ALA A 46 8.08 26.59 -6.90
C ALA A 46 7.03 26.05 -5.92
N THR A 47 5.93 26.76 -5.76
CA THR A 47 4.81 26.31 -4.92
C THR A 47 4.12 25.08 -5.49
N LEU A 48 3.91 25.04 -6.83
CA LEU A 48 3.41 23.87 -7.52
C LEU A 48 4.31 22.65 -7.30
N ASN A 49 5.63 22.82 -7.50
CA ASN A 49 6.59 21.74 -7.32
C ASN A 49 6.53 21.15 -5.89
N ARG A 50 6.46 22.00 -4.87
CA ARG A 50 6.34 21.55 -3.47
C ARG A 50 5.06 20.76 -3.21
N LEU A 51 3.92 21.22 -3.74
CA LEU A 51 2.65 20.50 -3.58
C LEU A 51 2.68 19.12 -4.24
N PHE A 52 3.27 19.04 -5.44
CA PHE A 52 3.38 17.75 -6.13
C PHE A 52 4.34 16.79 -5.43
N VAL A 53 5.47 17.27 -4.92
CA VAL A 53 6.37 16.46 -4.11
C VAL A 53 5.64 15.92 -2.86
N GLN A 54 4.83 16.75 -2.20
CA GLN A 54 4.00 16.28 -1.08
C GLN A 54 2.96 15.23 -1.50
N MET A 55 2.28 15.43 -2.63
CA MET A 55 1.36 14.44 -3.17
C MET A 55 2.03 13.09 -3.42
N LEU A 56 3.23 13.08 -4.00
CA LEU A 56 4.00 11.85 -4.23
C LEU A 56 4.42 11.12 -2.93
N VAL A 57 4.42 11.79 -1.78
CA VAL A 57 4.58 11.14 -0.47
C VAL A 57 3.26 10.52 0.01
N PHE A 58 2.17 11.28 -0.09
CA PHE A 58 0.91 10.90 0.53
C PHE A 58 0.17 9.80 -0.25
N TYR A 59 0.26 9.84 -1.58
CA TYR A 59 -0.42 8.85 -2.42
C TYR A 59 0.03 7.42 -2.15
N PRO A 60 1.32 7.06 -2.19
CA PRO A 60 1.76 5.70 -1.87
C PRO A 60 1.44 5.30 -0.44
N MET A 61 1.62 6.23 0.51
CA MET A 61 1.34 5.97 1.94
C MET A 61 -0.13 5.63 2.22
N MET A 62 -1.05 6.10 1.38
CA MET A 62 -2.47 5.77 1.46
C MET A 62 -2.83 4.58 0.56
N THR A 63 -2.45 4.64 -0.71
CA THR A 63 -2.90 3.71 -1.75
C THR A 63 -2.39 2.30 -1.48
N ILE A 64 -1.10 2.16 -1.17
CA ILE A 64 -0.48 0.84 -0.96
C ILE A 64 -1.13 0.10 0.20
N PRO A 65 -1.26 0.65 1.42
CA PRO A 65 -1.90 -0.06 2.53
C PRO A 65 -3.38 -0.37 2.28
N VAL A 66 -4.16 0.58 1.75
CA VAL A 66 -5.60 0.37 1.51
C VAL A 66 -5.82 -0.72 0.47
N VAL A 67 -5.17 -0.63 -0.68
CA VAL A 67 -5.34 -1.63 -1.75
C VAL A 67 -4.79 -2.98 -1.32
N CYS A 68 -3.62 -3.01 -0.66
CA CYS A 68 -3.04 -4.24 -0.15
C CYS A 68 -4.00 -4.97 0.82
N VAL A 69 -4.56 -4.24 1.79
CA VAL A 69 -5.54 -4.78 2.75
C VAL A 69 -6.78 -5.33 2.05
N LEU A 70 -7.36 -4.58 1.10
CA LEU A 70 -8.56 -5.00 0.37
C LEU A 70 -8.32 -6.26 -0.46
N VAL A 71 -7.21 -6.30 -1.19
CA VAL A 71 -6.84 -7.45 -2.02
C VAL A 71 -6.49 -8.68 -1.19
N PHE A 72 -5.72 -8.49 -0.12
CA PHE A 72 -5.34 -9.54 0.82
C PHE A 72 -6.59 -10.15 1.48
N THR A 73 -7.48 -9.32 2.01
CA THR A 73 -8.72 -9.75 2.68
C THR A 73 -9.62 -10.53 1.71
N GLY A 74 -9.80 -10.03 0.49
CA GLY A 74 -10.58 -10.71 -0.55
C GLY A 74 -10.05 -12.12 -0.83
N GLY A 75 -8.73 -12.26 -1.00
CA GLY A 75 -8.09 -13.55 -1.23
C GLY A 75 -8.18 -14.51 -0.04
N VAL A 76 -7.98 -14.01 1.19
CA VAL A 76 -8.06 -14.84 2.40
C VAL A 76 -9.48 -15.30 2.68
N ASN A 77 -10.47 -14.39 2.59
CA ASN A 77 -11.86 -14.74 2.87
C ASN A 77 -12.42 -15.72 1.85
N GLU A 78 -12.07 -15.58 0.57
CA GLU A 78 -12.50 -16.53 -0.46
C GLU A 78 -11.91 -17.92 -0.24
N GLU A 79 -10.62 -18.04 0.09
CA GLU A 79 -10.02 -19.34 0.40
C GLU A 79 -10.54 -19.95 1.70
N ARG A 80 -10.87 -19.17 2.71
CA ARG A 80 -11.55 -19.63 3.92
C ARG A 80 -12.92 -20.20 3.58
N ARG A 81 -13.71 -19.45 2.79
CA ARG A 81 -15.05 -19.86 2.38
C ARG A 81 -15.06 -21.14 1.55
N GLN A 82 -14.09 -21.30 0.67
CA GLN A 82 -13.94 -22.51 -0.16
C GLN A 82 -13.26 -23.69 0.54
N GLY A 83 -12.79 -23.53 1.78
CA GLY A 83 -12.04 -24.53 2.52
C GLY A 83 -10.63 -24.80 1.98
N ILE A 84 -10.16 -24.03 1.01
CA ILE A 84 -8.84 -24.21 0.37
C ILE A 84 -7.73 -24.03 1.41
N LEU A 85 -7.88 -23.04 2.30
CA LEU A 85 -6.90 -22.78 3.36
C LEU A 85 -6.72 -24.01 4.27
N MET A 86 -7.83 -24.67 4.63
CA MET A 86 -7.79 -25.91 5.42
C MET A 86 -7.05 -27.03 4.68
N VAL A 87 -7.32 -27.20 3.39
CA VAL A 87 -6.66 -28.21 2.57
C VAL A 87 -5.16 -27.95 2.45
N LEU A 88 -4.74 -26.70 2.27
CA LEU A 88 -3.33 -26.32 2.22
C LEU A 88 -2.60 -26.65 3.53
N LEU A 89 -3.20 -26.30 4.67
CA LEU A 89 -2.64 -26.58 5.98
C LEU A 89 -2.59 -28.08 6.29
N ALA A 90 -3.64 -28.83 5.92
CA ALA A 90 -3.67 -30.27 6.07
C ALA A 90 -2.60 -31.01 5.22
N ASN A 91 -2.24 -30.45 4.07
CA ASN A 91 -1.15 -30.94 3.22
C ASN A 91 0.25 -30.45 3.67
N GLY A 92 0.37 -29.87 4.86
CA GLY A 92 1.66 -29.49 5.45
C GLY A 92 2.26 -28.18 4.91
N VAL A 93 1.48 -27.36 4.17
CA VAL A 93 1.94 -26.05 3.76
C VAL A 93 1.98 -25.12 4.98
N LYS A 94 3.14 -24.52 5.25
CA LYS A 94 3.32 -23.64 6.42
C LYS A 94 2.52 -22.35 6.26
N GLN A 95 1.93 -21.87 7.35
CA GLN A 95 1.15 -20.63 7.38
C GLN A 95 1.95 -19.43 6.86
N GLU A 96 3.21 -19.31 7.24
CA GLU A 96 4.07 -18.21 6.80
C GLU A 96 4.24 -18.19 5.28
N GLN A 97 4.29 -19.38 4.65
CA GLN A 97 4.40 -19.46 3.19
C GLN A 97 3.11 -18.98 2.50
N ILE A 98 1.95 -19.33 3.05
CA ILE A 98 0.65 -18.89 2.53
C ILE A 98 0.52 -17.37 2.71
N TRP A 99 0.76 -16.89 3.92
CA TRP A 99 0.69 -15.47 4.25
C TRP A 99 1.66 -14.63 3.39
N ARG A 100 2.93 -15.06 3.30
CA ARG A 100 3.94 -14.39 2.49
C ARG A 100 3.55 -14.33 1.01
N GLY A 101 3.03 -15.45 0.46
CA GLY A 101 2.57 -15.50 -0.93
C GLY A 101 1.46 -14.48 -1.21
N LYS A 102 0.47 -14.41 -0.31
CA LYS A 102 -0.64 -13.46 -0.40
C LYS A 102 -0.18 -12.01 -0.22
N LEU A 103 0.67 -11.75 0.78
CA LEU A 103 1.21 -10.42 1.03
C LEU A 103 1.98 -9.89 -0.18
N ILE A 104 2.93 -10.67 -0.72
CA ILE A 104 3.72 -10.26 -1.88
C ILE A 104 2.81 -9.98 -3.09
N ALA A 105 1.84 -10.85 -3.37
CA ALA A 105 0.93 -10.64 -4.48
C ALA A 105 0.07 -9.38 -4.30
N SER A 106 -0.44 -9.13 -3.09
CA SER A 106 -1.21 -7.92 -2.75
C SER A 106 -0.36 -6.65 -2.85
N LEU A 107 0.90 -6.69 -2.39
CA LEU A 107 1.84 -5.58 -2.49
C LEU A 107 2.16 -5.22 -3.95
N ILE A 108 2.40 -6.21 -4.81
CA ILE A 108 2.68 -5.95 -6.23
C ILE A 108 1.48 -5.26 -6.91
N VAL A 109 0.25 -5.72 -6.61
CA VAL A 109 -0.97 -5.09 -7.16
C VAL A 109 -1.14 -3.67 -6.64
N SER A 110 -0.95 -3.45 -5.34
CA SER A 110 -1.11 -2.13 -4.71
C SER A 110 -0.05 -1.14 -5.19
N GLU A 111 1.19 -1.58 -5.34
CA GLU A 111 2.27 -0.77 -5.90
C GLU A 111 2.00 -0.38 -7.36
N GLY A 112 1.54 -1.33 -8.18
CA GLY A 112 1.15 -1.04 -9.56
C GLY A 112 0.05 0.04 -9.65
N ILE A 113 -0.95 0.00 -8.77
CA ILE A 113 -2.01 1.02 -8.70
C ILE A 113 -1.45 2.35 -8.22
N SER A 114 -0.56 2.35 -7.21
CA SER A 114 0.09 3.57 -6.72
C SER A 114 0.90 4.26 -7.80
N LEU A 115 1.72 3.52 -8.54
CA LEU A 115 2.52 4.04 -9.65
C LEU A 115 1.64 4.64 -10.77
N LEU A 116 0.49 4.04 -11.07
CA LEU A 116 -0.47 4.62 -12.01
C LEU A 116 -1.11 5.89 -11.46
N ALA A 117 -1.50 5.90 -10.19
CA ALA A 117 -2.10 7.06 -9.53
C ALA A 117 -1.15 8.27 -9.44
N GLU A 118 0.15 8.03 -9.41
CA GLU A 118 1.18 9.07 -9.42
C GLU A 118 1.60 9.46 -10.83
N GLY A 119 1.87 8.47 -11.68
CA GLY A 119 2.43 8.69 -13.00
C GLY A 119 1.46 9.34 -13.97
N VAL A 120 0.17 8.95 -13.96
CA VAL A 120 -0.84 9.50 -14.89
C VAL A 120 -1.06 11.00 -14.68
N PRO A 121 -1.29 11.52 -13.45
CA PRO A 121 -1.42 12.96 -13.22
C PRO A 121 -0.17 13.75 -13.61
N LEU A 122 1.02 13.24 -13.30
CA LEU A 122 2.28 13.87 -13.67
C LEU A 122 2.48 13.94 -15.19
N PHE A 123 2.15 12.87 -15.88
CA PHE A 123 2.19 12.83 -17.35
C PHE A 123 1.22 13.83 -17.98
N LEU A 124 -0.01 13.90 -17.47
CA LEU A 124 -1.03 14.84 -17.95
C LEU A 124 -0.63 16.29 -17.70
N LEU A 125 -0.07 16.61 -16.53
CA LEU A 125 0.46 17.94 -16.26
C LEU A 125 1.51 18.37 -17.26
N ARG A 126 2.45 17.48 -17.56
CA ARG A 126 3.48 17.73 -18.55
C ARG A 126 2.89 18.02 -19.93
N MET A 127 1.89 17.25 -20.33
CA MET A 127 1.25 17.40 -21.65
C MET A 127 0.41 18.68 -21.75
N ILE A 128 -0.27 19.10 -20.68
CA ILE A 128 -1.20 20.25 -20.68
C ILE A 128 -0.45 21.56 -20.41
N ASN A 129 0.40 21.58 -19.40
CA ASN A 129 0.99 22.82 -18.87
C ASN A 129 2.50 22.93 -19.13
N GLY A 130 3.13 21.94 -19.79
CA GLY A 130 4.60 21.89 -19.96
C GLY A 130 5.38 21.79 -18.64
N PHE A 131 4.69 21.46 -17.54
CA PHE A 131 5.27 21.44 -16.19
C PHE A 131 6.24 20.27 -16.02
N TRP A 132 7.41 20.54 -15.46
CA TRP A 132 8.40 19.55 -15.09
C TRP A 132 8.62 19.61 -13.58
N LEU A 133 8.46 18.45 -12.95
CA LEU A 133 8.88 18.28 -11.57
C LEU A 133 10.42 18.29 -11.50
N SER A 134 10.97 19.17 -10.67
CA SER A 134 12.38 19.18 -10.35
C SER A 134 12.60 18.54 -8.99
N PHE A 135 13.38 17.46 -8.96
CA PHE A 135 13.78 16.79 -7.72
C PHE A 135 15.27 16.92 -7.51
N SER A 136 15.69 17.13 -6.28
CA SER A 136 17.05 16.82 -5.85
C SER A 136 17.24 15.29 -5.86
N LEU A 137 18.49 14.83 -6.05
CA LEU A 137 18.81 13.40 -5.96
C LEU A 137 18.34 12.77 -4.64
N LYS A 138 18.47 13.52 -3.54
CA LYS A 138 17.98 13.12 -2.22
C LYS A 138 16.47 12.86 -2.22
N GLU A 139 15.69 13.80 -2.75
CA GLU A 139 14.23 13.69 -2.82
C GLU A 139 13.80 12.52 -3.71
N ALA A 140 14.45 12.34 -4.85
CA ALA A 140 14.18 11.20 -5.73
C ALA A 140 14.41 9.85 -5.02
N ILE A 141 15.51 9.70 -4.28
CA ILE A 141 15.79 8.47 -3.52
C ILE A 141 14.72 8.26 -2.42
N LEU A 142 14.38 9.30 -1.67
CA LEU A 142 13.38 9.19 -0.60
C LEU A 142 11.99 8.84 -1.16
N LEU A 143 11.58 9.46 -2.27
CA LEU A 143 10.27 9.22 -2.88
C LEU A 143 10.16 7.84 -3.51
N LEU A 144 11.17 7.41 -4.28
CA LEU A 144 11.09 6.15 -5.04
C LEU A 144 11.34 4.91 -4.19
N PHE A 145 12.07 5.03 -3.08
CA PHE A 145 12.43 3.86 -2.27
C PHE A 145 11.87 3.92 -0.85
N LEU A 146 12.07 5.02 -0.13
CA LEU A 146 11.70 5.07 1.28
C LEU A 146 10.17 5.07 1.45
N VAL A 147 9.47 5.92 0.72
CA VAL A 147 8.01 6.09 0.89
C VAL A 147 7.24 4.80 0.55
N PRO A 148 7.42 4.16 -0.64
CA PRO A 148 6.78 2.90 -0.94
C PRO A 148 7.16 1.80 0.05
N PHE A 149 8.42 1.74 0.46
CA PHE A 149 8.87 0.72 1.41
C PHE A 149 8.21 0.86 2.79
N VAL A 150 8.06 2.08 3.31
CA VAL A 150 7.35 2.31 4.58
C VAL A 150 5.87 1.93 4.44
N ALA A 151 5.23 2.29 3.33
CA ALA A 151 3.86 1.89 3.03
C ALA A 151 3.70 0.36 2.96
N MET A 152 4.66 -0.35 2.35
CA MET A 152 4.70 -1.82 2.32
C MET A 152 4.87 -2.43 3.72
N ALA A 153 5.74 -1.85 4.57
CA ALA A 153 5.94 -2.31 5.94
C ALA A 153 4.65 -2.15 6.78
N ILE A 154 3.97 -1.02 6.66
CA ILE A 154 2.66 -0.79 7.28
C ILE A 154 1.65 -1.83 6.78
N SER A 155 1.60 -2.08 5.47
CA SER A 155 0.73 -3.09 4.87
C SER A 155 0.98 -4.48 5.43
N GLY A 156 2.25 -4.85 5.66
CA GLY A 156 2.62 -6.13 6.29
C GLY A 156 2.01 -6.29 7.67
N VAL A 157 2.08 -5.26 8.51
CA VAL A 157 1.46 -5.26 9.86
C VAL A 157 -0.06 -5.37 9.77
N LEU A 158 -0.68 -4.60 8.86
CA LEU A 158 -2.13 -4.65 8.67
C LEU A 158 -2.61 -6.02 8.19
N CYS A 159 -1.88 -6.65 7.27
CA CYS A 159 -2.15 -8.00 6.80
C CYS A 159 -1.93 -9.07 7.91
N LEU A 160 -0.99 -8.84 8.85
CA LEU A 160 -0.84 -9.68 10.04
C LEU A 160 -2.08 -9.59 10.96
N ILE A 161 -2.56 -8.38 11.21
CA ILE A 161 -3.78 -8.15 12.00
C ILE A 161 -4.98 -8.84 11.35
N LEU A 162 -5.13 -8.74 10.04
CA LEU A 162 -6.17 -9.42 9.27
C LEU A 162 -6.07 -10.94 9.33
N TRP A 163 -4.85 -11.46 9.34
CA TRP A 163 -4.60 -12.89 9.39
C TRP A 163 -4.99 -13.50 10.71
N GLY A 164 -4.66 -12.83 11.84
CA GLY A 164 -4.76 -13.37 13.18
C GLY A 164 -6.01 -12.99 13.98
N PHE A 165 -6.75 -11.94 13.59
CA PHE A 165 -7.84 -11.41 14.40
C PHE A 165 -9.19 -11.37 13.67
N GLN A 166 -10.25 -11.78 14.34
CA GLN A 166 -11.61 -11.87 13.79
C GLN A 166 -12.16 -10.49 13.34
N HIS A 167 -11.92 -9.46 14.12
CA HIS A 167 -12.32 -8.08 13.82
C HIS A 167 -11.19 -7.25 13.18
N GLY A 168 -10.12 -7.92 12.74
CA GLY A 168 -8.95 -7.27 12.14
C GLY A 168 -9.28 -6.41 10.94
N GLN A 169 -10.35 -6.73 10.20
CA GLN A 169 -10.75 -5.98 9.01
C GLN A 169 -11.12 -4.52 9.33
N LEU A 170 -11.84 -4.26 10.42
CA LEU A 170 -12.19 -2.90 10.83
C LEU A 170 -10.93 -2.08 11.16
N PHE A 171 -10.04 -2.64 11.98
CA PHE A 171 -8.80 -1.96 12.35
C PHE A 171 -7.87 -1.75 11.16
N ALA A 172 -7.71 -2.79 10.33
CA ALA A 172 -6.82 -2.73 9.16
C ALA A 172 -7.31 -1.73 8.10
N THR A 173 -8.61 -1.50 7.97
CA THR A 173 -9.15 -0.48 7.06
C THR A 173 -9.11 0.92 7.66
N MET A 174 -9.33 1.07 8.97
CA MET A 174 -9.33 2.39 9.63
C MET A 174 -7.93 3.02 9.71
N ILE A 175 -6.89 2.23 9.97
CA ILE A 175 -5.52 2.74 10.14
C ILE A 175 -5.00 3.51 8.93
N PRO A 176 -5.12 3.03 7.67
CA PRO A 176 -4.71 3.78 6.49
C PRO A 176 -5.44 5.12 6.34
N TYR A 177 -6.73 5.16 6.67
CA TYR A 177 -7.49 6.42 6.65
C TYR A 177 -7.00 7.40 7.72
N LEU A 178 -6.72 6.94 8.93
CA LEU A 178 -6.14 7.77 9.99
C LEU A 178 -4.76 8.31 9.59
N LEU A 179 -3.93 7.48 8.95
CA LEU A 179 -2.64 7.92 8.42
C LEU A 179 -2.83 8.98 7.32
N PHE A 180 -3.78 8.79 6.42
CA PHE A 180 -4.11 9.77 5.40
C PHE A 180 -4.56 11.10 5.99
N PHE A 181 -5.49 11.10 6.94
CA PHE A 181 -5.91 12.31 7.64
C PHE A 181 -4.74 12.98 8.38
N GLY A 182 -3.90 12.20 9.08
CA GLY A 182 -2.69 12.72 9.72
C GLY A 182 -1.76 13.39 8.72
N CYS A 183 -1.56 12.79 7.55
CA CYS A 183 -0.77 13.35 6.46
C CYS A 183 -1.39 14.64 5.89
N CYS A 184 -2.71 14.68 5.69
CA CYS A 184 -3.41 15.89 5.26
C CYS A 184 -3.22 17.04 6.28
N PHE A 185 -3.33 16.75 7.58
CA PHE A 185 -3.08 17.74 8.63
C PHE A 185 -1.66 18.29 8.57
N THR A 186 -0.64 17.44 8.39
CA THR A 186 0.76 17.90 8.28
C THR A 186 0.99 18.76 7.05
N SER A 187 0.28 18.52 5.94
CA SER A 187 0.31 19.35 4.74
C SER A 187 -0.25 20.75 5.00
N VAL A 188 -1.37 20.85 5.73
CA VAL A 188 -1.99 22.12 6.09
C VAL A 188 -1.05 22.98 6.94
N PHE A 189 -0.27 22.35 7.83
CA PHE A 189 0.72 23.04 8.68
C PHE A 189 2.05 23.37 7.97
N LYS A 190 2.12 23.26 6.63
CA LYS A 190 3.31 23.56 5.82
C LYS A 190 4.58 22.82 6.26
N VAL A 191 4.42 21.63 6.83
CA VAL A 191 5.55 20.81 7.26
C VAL A 191 6.11 20.06 6.05
N ASN A 192 7.24 20.51 5.53
CA ASN A 192 7.96 19.86 4.43
C ASN A 192 8.68 18.62 4.99
N LEU A 193 7.99 17.48 5.04
CA LEU A 193 8.51 16.23 5.63
C LEU A 193 9.80 15.78 4.94
N ILE A 194 9.85 15.85 3.61
CA ILE A 194 11.01 15.38 2.83
C ILE A 194 12.24 16.23 3.04
N GLU A 195 12.11 17.55 3.14
CA GLU A 195 13.25 18.43 3.40
C GLU A 195 13.89 18.16 4.76
N LYS A 196 13.07 17.79 5.76
CA LYS A 196 13.53 17.52 7.13
C LYS A 196 14.12 16.12 7.33
N VAL A 197 13.79 15.16 6.45
CA VAL A 197 14.33 13.79 6.55
C VAL A 197 15.76 13.78 6.02
N SER A 198 16.73 13.53 6.89
CA SER A 198 18.10 13.24 6.47
C SER A 198 18.19 11.84 5.85
N LEU A 199 19.17 11.60 4.96
CA LEU A 199 19.40 10.25 4.41
C LEU A 199 19.67 9.22 5.51
N LEU A 200 20.34 9.60 6.59
CA LEU A 200 20.64 8.75 7.74
C LEU A 200 19.35 8.34 8.47
N LEU A 201 18.44 9.29 8.69
CA LEU A 201 17.13 9.03 9.27
C LEU A 201 16.29 8.15 8.33
N GLY A 202 16.38 8.37 7.02
CA GLY A 202 15.73 7.54 5.99
C GLY A 202 16.20 6.08 6.05
N LEU A 203 17.52 5.84 6.17
CA LEU A 203 18.10 4.50 6.35
C LEU A 203 17.64 3.85 7.66
N GLY A 204 17.53 4.63 8.75
CA GLY A 204 16.98 4.14 10.02
C GLY A 204 15.53 3.68 9.91
N ILE A 205 14.69 4.47 9.25
CA ILE A 205 13.28 4.12 9.00
C ILE A 205 13.18 2.87 8.10
N PHE A 206 14.00 2.79 7.06
CA PHE A 206 14.07 1.62 6.19
C PHE A 206 14.46 0.35 6.98
N SER A 207 15.51 0.43 7.80
CA SER A 207 15.94 -0.71 8.63
C SER A 207 14.85 -1.14 9.62
N ALA A 208 14.16 -0.18 10.25
CA ALA A 208 13.03 -0.47 11.13
C ALA A 208 11.89 -1.16 10.38
N GLY A 209 11.57 -0.71 9.16
CA GLY A 209 10.56 -1.34 8.31
C GLY A 209 10.90 -2.80 7.96
N VAL A 210 12.16 -3.11 7.61
CA VAL A 210 12.63 -4.49 7.38
C VAL A 210 12.40 -5.35 8.63
N ILE A 211 12.80 -4.86 9.80
CA ILE A 211 12.64 -5.57 11.08
C ILE A 211 11.15 -5.84 11.33
N VAL A 212 10.28 -4.87 11.11
CA VAL A 212 8.82 -5.01 11.28
C VAL A 212 8.25 -6.10 10.37
N VAL A 213 8.66 -6.17 9.10
CA VAL A 213 8.20 -7.21 8.17
C VAL A 213 8.68 -8.60 8.63
N ILE A 214 9.93 -8.73 9.05
CA ILE A 214 10.48 -10.00 9.56
C ILE A 214 9.74 -10.45 10.82
N ILE A 215 9.50 -9.53 11.76
CA ILE A 215 8.75 -9.82 12.99
C ILE A 215 7.32 -10.25 12.63
N SER A 216 6.65 -9.56 11.71
CA SER A 216 5.29 -9.90 11.27
C SER A 216 5.22 -11.32 10.71
N GLU A 217 6.19 -11.72 9.91
CA GLU A 217 6.28 -13.09 9.38
C GLU A 217 6.48 -14.13 10.50
N ARG A 218 7.31 -13.84 11.50
CA ARG A 218 7.51 -14.73 12.64
C ARG A 218 6.27 -14.85 13.52
N LEU A 219 5.54 -13.76 13.70
CA LEU A 219 4.29 -13.75 14.46
C LEU A 219 3.19 -14.58 13.79
N VAL A 220 3.15 -14.65 12.45
CA VAL A 220 2.23 -15.55 11.73
C VAL A 220 2.40 -17.00 12.15
N ALA A 221 3.65 -17.44 12.38
CA ALA A 221 3.95 -18.81 12.81
C ALA A 221 3.40 -19.16 14.22
N LEU A 222 3.12 -18.16 15.05
CA LEU A 222 2.61 -18.38 16.41
C LEU A 222 1.10 -18.65 16.46
N PHE A 223 0.35 -18.33 15.39
CA PHE A 223 -1.07 -18.64 15.34
C PHE A 223 -1.29 -20.14 15.14
N SER A 224 -2.27 -20.71 15.86
CA SER A 224 -2.63 -22.11 15.64
C SER A 224 -3.40 -22.28 14.32
N ASN A 225 -3.22 -23.42 13.66
CA ASN A 225 -3.95 -23.75 12.43
C ASN A 225 -5.48 -23.74 12.65
N GLU A 226 -5.93 -24.24 13.79
CA GLU A 226 -7.34 -24.25 14.18
C GLU A 226 -7.90 -22.85 14.33
N HIS A 227 -7.16 -21.95 14.97
CA HIS A 227 -7.56 -20.55 15.13
C HIS A 227 -7.82 -19.88 13.77
N ILE A 228 -6.89 -20.03 12.83
CA ILE A 228 -7.00 -19.40 11.50
C ILE A 228 -8.16 -19.97 10.68
N VAL A 229 -8.41 -21.28 10.77
CA VAL A 229 -9.52 -21.92 10.07
C VAL A 229 -10.87 -21.47 10.65
N ASN A 230 -10.97 -21.36 11.98
CA ASN A 230 -12.22 -21.04 12.66
C ASN A 230 -12.61 -19.56 12.52
N LEU A 231 -11.65 -18.64 12.30
CA LEU A 231 -11.94 -17.22 12.03
C LEU A 231 -12.88 -16.98 10.82
N GLY A 232 -13.05 -17.96 9.94
CA GLY A 232 -13.93 -17.86 8.77
C GLY A 232 -15.32 -18.46 8.94
N ARG A 233 -15.62 -19.04 10.11
CA ARG A 233 -16.90 -19.75 10.39
C ARG A 233 -17.87 -18.93 11.26
N SER A 234 -17.44 -17.86 11.81
CA SER A 234 -18.22 -16.88 12.59
C SER A 234 -18.58 -15.66 11.75
#